data_9acc94b30c6692ef1042a553fbb95a02
#
_entry.id   9acc94b30c6692ef1042a553fbb95a02
#
_cell.length_a   1.000
_cell.length_b   1.000
_cell.length_c   1.000
_cell.angle_alpha   90.00
_cell.angle_beta   90.00
_cell.angle_gamma   90.00
#
_symmetry.space_group_name_H-M   'P 1'
#
loop_
_entity.id
_entity.type
_entity.pdbx_description
1 polymer ?
#
loop_
_entity_poly.entity_id
_entity_poly.type
_entity_poly.pdbx_seq_one_letter_code
_entity_poly.pdbx_strand_id
1 'polypeptide(L)'
;MSEVRAKKALGQHFLVDLNIARKICDSLSGGETRLRTAPAVAALSGADGQAAAGRGPEEPETAVIVAAKRGTGNAAETGAAAATGDAAVAVDGRTAEIAAGRGVAAGAGPDVVQSTEPGVAAGAGRDVAQETEPEGVSGIEPDVMPDAGQGAKAAGRCDVLEVGCGMGVLTQFLLRRDDIVTYGAEIDPESVEYLHTHYPEFTPRLMEGDFLKMNLRELFPGGLKIIGNFPYNISSQIFFKVLENRDLVPECVGMIQKEVAVRLAEPPGSKEYGILSVLLQAWYDIEYLFTVNETVFNPPPKVKSAVIRLRRNGVERLACDETLFVKVVKASFGQRRKMIRNSLRSVFGNFGGAEHPFFTQRAEQLSVADFVELTDWVAANRT
;
A
#
# COMPACT_ATOMS: atom_id res chain seq x y z
N MET A 1 -10.55 28.52 -18.97
CA MET A 1 -10.65 27.47 -17.94
C MET A 1 -9.27 27.28 -17.36
N SER A 2 -9.09 27.40 -16.06
CA SER A 2 -7.79 27.23 -15.43
C SER A 2 -7.41 25.75 -15.51
N GLU A 3 -6.29 25.47 -16.16
CA GLU A 3 -5.70 24.13 -16.21
C GLU A 3 -5.27 23.74 -14.79
N VAL A 4 -5.68 22.55 -14.30
CA VAL A 4 -5.28 22.04 -12.99
C VAL A 4 -3.76 21.93 -12.94
N ARG A 5 -3.13 22.52 -11.91
CA ARG A 5 -1.68 22.49 -11.77
C ARG A 5 -1.24 21.39 -10.83
N ALA A 6 -0.23 20.62 -11.24
CA ALA A 6 0.34 19.57 -10.40
C ALA A 6 0.96 20.15 -9.12
N LYS A 7 0.53 19.66 -7.96
CA LYS A 7 1.00 20.09 -6.64
C LYS A 7 2.11 19.17 -6.16
N LYS A 8 3.31 19.71 -6.02
CA LYS A 8 4.49 18.96 -5.55
C LYS A 8 4.26 18.33 -4.16
N ALA A 9 3.55 19.03 -3.29
CA ALA A 9 3.22 18.52 -1.94
C ALA A 9 2.37 17.24 -1.98
N LEU A 10 1.55 17.08 -3.03
CA LEU A 10 0.73 15.89 -3.25
C LEU A 10 1.45 14.82 -4.09
N GLY A 11 2.68 15.08 -4.55
CA GLY A 11 3.45 14.15 -5.39
C GLY A 11 2.81 13.90 -6.76
N GLN A 12 2.05 14.87 -7.28
CA GLN A 12 1.28 14.73 -8.52
C GLN A 12 2.16 14.78 -9.76
N HIS A 13 1.97 13.79 -10.63
CA HIS A 13 2.44 13.71 -12.00
C HIS A 13 1.27 13.24 -12.86
N PHE A 14 0.66 14.15 -13.61
CA PHE A 14 -0.51 13.80 -14.41
C PHE A 14 -0.09 12.99 -15.62
N LEU A 15 -0.65 11.80 -15.77
CA LEU A 15 -0.50 11.00 -16.98
C LEU A 15 -1.22 11.72 -18.12
N VAL A 16 -0.55 11.89 -19.25
CA VAL A 16 -1.13 12.56 -20.44
C VAL A 16 -1.28 11.63 -21.65
N ASP A 17 -0.66 10.46 -21.61
CA ASP A 17 -0.76 9.45 -22.67
C ASP A 17 -2.00 8.58 -22.49
N LEU A 18 -2.97 8.76 -23.38
CA LEU A 18 -4.24 8.03 -23.34
C LEU A 18 -4.11 6.52 -23.66
N ASN A 19 -3.08 6.12 -24.43
CA ASN A 19 -2.85 4.70 -24.71
C ASN A 19 -2.34 3.97 -23.47
N ILE A 20 -1.46 4.63 -22.70
CA ILE A 20 -1.01 4.11 -21.41
C ILE A 20 -2.18 4.06 -20.41
N ALA A 21 -2.99 5.12 -20.34
CA ALA A 21 -4.17 5.15 -19.49
C ALA A 21 -5.14 3.99 -19.80
N ARG A 22 -5.45 3.79 -21.08
CA ARG A 22 -6.28 2.65 -21.53
C ARG A 22 -5.66 1.32 -21.12
N LYS A 23 -4.37 1.12 -21.38
CA LYS A 23 -3.67 -0.12 -21.03
C LYS A 23 -3.69 -0.41 -19.54
N ILE A 24 -3.63 0.62 -18.68
CA ILE A 24 -3.80 0.48 -17.23
C ILE A 24 -5.21 0.00 -16.91
N CYS A 25 -6.24 0.64 -17.47
CA CYS A 25 -7.64 0.27 -17.25
C CYS A 25 -7.97 -1.15 -17.76
N ASP A 26 -7.38 -1.55 -18.91
CA ASP A 26 -7.54 -2.90 -19.48
C ASP A 26 -6.82 -3.97 -18.66
N SER A 27 -5.84 -3.58 -17.83
CA SER A 27 -5.14 -4.50 -16.93
C SER A 27 -5.98 -4.92 -15.72
N LEU A 28 -7.07 -4.19 -15.41
CA LEU A 28 -8.00 -4.54 -14.35
C LEU A 28 -9.02 -5.57 -14.87
N SER A 29 -9.14 -6.71 -14.18
CA SER A 29 -10.12 -7.74 -14.55
C SER A 29 -11.55 -7.23 -14.37
N GLY A 30 -12.47 -7.68 -15.22
CA GLY A 30 -13.91 -7.43 -15.08
C GLY A 30 -14.61 -8.44 -14.17
N GLY A 31 -15.95 -8.33 -14.07
CA GLY A 31 -16.79 -9.30 -13.38
C GLY A 31 -16.86 -9.15 -11.86
N GLU A 32 -17.45 -10.15 -11.18
CA GLU A 32 -17.77 -10.11 -9.75
C GLU A 32 -16.55 -9.89 -8.85
N THR A 33 -16.74 -9.15 -7.77
CA THR A 33 -15.73 -8.86 -6.71
C THR A 33 -15.52 -10.06 -5.76
N ARG A 34 -15.78 -11.30 -6.20
CA ARG A 34 -15.64 -12.46 -5.32
C ARG A 34 -14.18 -12.79 -5.07
N LEU A 35 -13.82 -12.92 -3.79
CA LEU A 35 -12.56 -13.52 -3.39
C LEU A 35 -12.55 -14.98 -3.84
N ARG A 36 -11.45 -15.42 -4.44
CA ARG A 36 -11.26 -16.86 -4.74
C ARG A 36 -11.08 -17.57 -3.40
N THR A 37 -12.06 -18.36 -2.99
CA THR A 37 -11.85 -19.34 -1.91
C THR A 37 -10.88 -20.39 -2.43
N ALA A 38 -9.80 -20.62 -1.69
CA ALA A 38 -8.88 -21.70 -2.01
C ALA A 38 -9.65 -23.05 -2.02
N PRO A 39 -9.40 -23.94 -2.99
CA PRO A 39 -9.80 -25.32 -2.80
C PRO A 39 -9.13 -25.81 -1.51
N ALA A 40 -9.91 -26.41 -0.64
CA ALA A 40 -9.42 -26.98 0.63
C ALA A 40 -8.17 -27.80 0.32
N VAL A 41 -7.03 -27.40 0.89
CA VAL A 41 -5.82 -28.21 0.85
C VAL A 41 -6.13 -29.47 1.62
N ALA A 42 -6.36 -30.56 0.89
CA ALA A 42 -6.54 -31.89 1.50
C ALA A 42 -5.28 -32.17 2.34
N ALA A 43 -5.49 -32.31 3.64
CA ALA A 43 -4.44 -32.72 4.56
C ALA A 43 -3.78 -33.98 4.03
N LEU A 44 -2.51 -33.89 3.67
CA LEU A 44 -1.65 -35.05 3.45
C LEU A 44 -1.34 -35.67 4.82
N SER A 45 -2.29 -36.45 5.36
CA SER A 45 -2.00 -37.44 6.37
C SER A 45 -1.53 -38.69 5.65
N GLY A 46 -0.28 -39.07 5.88
CA GLY A 46 0.27 -40.28 5.35
C GLY A 46 -0.47 -41.53 5.89
N ALA A 47 -0.69 -42.49 5.03
CA ALA A 47 -0.85 -43.89 5.35
C ALA A 47 -0.48 -44.73 4.12
N ASP A 48 0.33 -45.70 4.42
CA ASP A 48 0.98 -46.70 3.60
C ASP A 48 0.14 -47.43 2.55
N GLY A 49 0.82 -47.74 1.44
CA GLY A 49 0.91 -49.03 0.79
C GLY A 49 -0.32 -49.68 0.14
N GLN A 50 -0.37 -49.74 -1.16
CA GLN A 50 -0.30 -50.97 -1.97
C GLN A 50 -0.61 -50.71 -3.44
N ALA A 51 0.19 -51.33 -4.27
CA ALA A 51 0.15 -51.28 -5.73
C ALA A 51 -1.10 -51.96 -6.33
N ALA A 52 -1.68 -51.37 -7.41
CA ALA A 52 -2.33 -52.09 -8.47
C ALA A 52 -2.21 -51.32 -9.77
N ALA A 53 -1.72 -51.99 -10.78
CA ALA A 53 -1.48 -51.53 -12.15
C ALA A 53 -2.78 -51.33 -12.95
N GLY A 54 -2.79 -50.35 -13.88
CA GLY A 54 -3.73 -50.41 -14.99
C GLY A 54 -4.06 -49.10 -15.68
N ARG A 55 -3.41 -48.89 -16.84
CA ARG A 55 -3.84 -48.12 -18.01
C ARG A 55 -3.91 -46.59 -17.91
N GLY A 56 -2.96 -45.94 -18.57
CA GLY A 56 -3.13 -44.60 -19.15
C GLY A 56 -3.90 -44.70 -20.48
N PRO A 57 -4.01 -43.66 -21.29
CA PRO A 57 -3.50 -42.28 -21.16
C PRO A 57 -4.54 -41.25 -21.57
N GLU A 58 -4.29 -39.99 -21.30
CA GLU A 58 -4.50 -38.86 -22.23
C GLU A 58 -3.97 -37.60 -21.59
N GLU A 59 -3.03 -36.99 -22.26
CA GLU A 59 -2.47 -35.68 -21.91
C GLU A 59 -3.44 -34.56 -22.27
N PRO A 60 -3.47 -33.47 -21.53
CA PRO A 60 -3.75 -32.17 -22.11
C PRO A 60 -2.54 -31.22 -22.03
N GLU A 61 -2.42 -30.52 -23.06
CA GLU A 61 -1.48 -29.54 -23.55
C GLU A 61 -0.77 -28.63 -22.52
N THR A 62 0.47 -28.51 -22.81
CA THR A 62 1.58 -27.75 -22.30
C THR A 62 1.30 -26.26 -22.11
N ALA A 63 1.33 -25.80 -20.87
CA ALA A 63 1.57 -24.40 -20.58
C ALA A 63 3.09 -24.15 -20.56
N VAL A 64 3.54 -23.32 -21.48
CA VAL A 64 4.94 -22.95 -21.69
C VAL A 64 5.44 -22.10 -20.53
N ILE A 65 6.26 -22.70 -19.67
CA ILE A 65 7.09 -21.99 -18.72
C ILE A 65 8.36 -21.56 -19.45
N VAL A 66 8.54 -20.24 -19.67
CA VAL A 66 9.79 -19.69 -20.20
C VAL A 66 10.83 -19.66 -19.08
N ALA A 67 11.66 -20.70 -19.03
CA ALA A 67 12.88 -20.72 -18.23
C ALA A 67 13.97 -19.91 -18.95
N ALA A 68 14.45 -18.85 -18.34
CA ALA A 68 15.61 -18.11 -18.81
C ALA A 68 16.89 -18.95 -18.62
N LYS A 69 17.50 -19.33 -19.74
CA LYS A 69 18.80 -20.03 -19.81
C LYS A 69 19.91 -19.12 -19.29
N ARG A 70 20.70 -19.65 -18.35
CA ARG A 70 22.04 -19.16 -18.02
C ARG A 70 22.99 -19.50 -19.18
N GLY A 71 23.56 -18.45 -19.79
CA GLY A 71 24.67 -18.57 -20.71
C GLY A 71 25.98 -18.33 -19.97
N THR A 72 26.81 -19.38 -19.89
CA THR A 72 28.22 -19.29 -19.55
C THR A 72 29.01 -18.89 -20.79
N GLY A 73 29.83 -17.86 -20.69
CA GLY A 73 30.76 -17.45 -21.74
C GLY A 73 31.82 -16.53 -21.21
N ASN A 74 33.02 -17.04 -21.25
CA ASN A 74 34.28 -16.53 -20.72
C ASN A 74 34.90 -15.44 -21.62
N ALA A 75 35.74 -14.63 -21.00
CA ALA A 75 37.00 -14.02 -21.46
C ALA A 75 37.07 -12.51 -21.75
N ALA A 76 37.82 -11.88 -20.90
CA ALA A 76 39.01 -11.08 -21.12
C ALA A 76 38.91 -9.59 -21.48
N GLU A 77 39.50 -8.83 -20.56
CA GLU A 77 40.40 -7.65 -20.73
C GLU A 77 39.88 -6.31 -21.20
N THR A 78 39.98 -5.36 -20.39
CA THR A 78 40.92 -4.27 -20.11
C THR A 78 40.21 -2.96 -19.76
N GLY A 79 40.58 -2.43 -18.63
CA GLY A 79 41.08 -1.06 -18.53
C GLY A 79 40.12 0.07 -18.13
N ALA A 80 40.44 0.59 -16.96
CA ALA A 80 40.40 2.00 -16.55
C ALA A 80 39.14 2.62 -15.91
N ALA A 81 39.32 2.77 -14.59
CA ALA A 81 39.23 4.00 -13.78
C ALA A 81 37.88 4.71 -13.56
N ALA A 82 37.48 4.61 -12.28
CA ALA A 82 37.08 5.66 -11.36
C ALA A 82 35.90 6.59 -11.71
N ALA A 83 34.85 6.47 -10.91
CA ALA A 83 34.36 7.57 -10.08
C ALA A 83 33.28 7.08 -9.12
N THR A 84 33.61 7.13 -7.85
CA THR A 84 32.75 7.02 -6.69
C THR A 84 31.69 8.12 -6.70
N GLY A 85 30.44 7.74 -6.48
CA GLY A 85 29.34 8.66 -6.25
C GLY A 85 28.29 7.98 -5.39
N ASP A 86 28.56 7.90 -4.09
CA ASP A 86 27.57 7.58 -3.06
C ASP A 86 26.51 8.66 -3.04
N ALA A 87 25.31 8.35 -3.48
CA ALA A 87 24.13 9.14 -3.21
C ALA A 87 23.25 8.39 -2.19
N ALA A 88 23.52 8.68 -0.94
CA ALA A 88 22.63 8.31 0.16
C ALA A 88 21.30 9.05 -0.01
N VAL A 89 20.25 8.33 -0.32
CA VAL A 89 18.87 8.83 -0.23
C VAL A 89 18.44 8.73 1.22
N ALA A 90 18.42 9.88 1.89
CA ALA A 90 17.82 10.05 3.21
C ALA A 90 16.31 9.80 3.12
N VAL A 91 15.84 8.76 3.75
CA VAL A 91 14.44 8.55 4.06
C VAL A 91 14.15 9.26 5.38
N ASP A 92 13.55 10.43 5.27
CA ASP A 92 13.09 11.23 6.43
C ASP A 92 11.80 10.59 6.98
N GLY A 93 11.97 9.77 8.01
CA GLY A 93 10.89 9.12 8.75
C GLY A 93 10.72 9.79 10.10
N ARG A 94 9.86 10.79 10.19
CA ARG A 94 9.40 11.28 11.50
C ARG A 94 8.26 10.42 11.99
N THR A 95 8.53 9.60 12.99
CA THR A 95 7.61 9.32 14.11
C THR A 95 8.36 8.66 15.28
N ALA A 96 8.03 9.14 16.49
CA ALA A 96 8.32 8.59 17.80
C ALA A 96 9.64 9.04 18.45
N GLU A 97 9.53 10.15 19.18
CA GLU A 97 10.29 10.43 20.40
C GLU A 97 10.08 9.31 21.42
N ILE A 98 11.17 8.74 21.91
CA ILE A 98 11.26 8.23 23.29
C ILE A 98 12.58 8.71 23.86
N ALA A 99 12.45 9.45 24.97
CA ALA A 99 13.50 10.03 25.76
C ALA A 99 14.41 8.99 26.41
N ALA A 100 15.71 9.27 26.49
CA ALA A 100 16.55 8.85 27.60
C ALA A 100 17.79 9.73 27.68
N GLY A 101 17.98 10.26 28.83
CA GLY A 101 18.74 11.35 29.33
C GLY A 101 20.21 11.12 29.63
N ARG A 102 20.74 12.25 30.18
CA ARG A 102 22.03 12.49 30.88
C ARG A 102 23.27 12.65 29.98
N GLY A 103 24.04 13.70 30.14
CA GLY A 103 24.38 14.62 31.19
C GLY A 103 25.45 15.61 30.80
N VAL A 104 25.46 16.76 31.48
CA VAL A 104 26.58 17.57 32.01
C VAL A 104 27.63 18.08 30.99
N ALA A 105 28.00 19.35 30.91
CA ALA A 105 28.11 20.51 31.76
C ALA A 105 28.54 21.78 30.97
N ALA A 106 28.13 22.91 31.53
CA ALA A 106 28.89 24.15 31.76
C ALA A 106 29.17 25.12 30.61
N GLY A 107 28.66 26.35 30.79
CA GLY A 107 29.46 27.55 30.68
C GLY A 107 28.74 28.81 30.19
N ALA A 108 28.48 29.73 31.18
CA ALA A 108 28.45 31.18 31.09
C ALA A 108 27.30 31.89 30.34
N GLY A 109 26.45 32.57 31.12
CA GLY A 109 25.64 33.73 30.71
C GLY A 109 26.47 35.04 30.74
N PRO A 110 25.92 36.27 30.92
CA PRO A 110 24.52 36.66 31.06
C PRO A 110 24.13 37.84 30.12
N ASP A 111 22.88 38.25 30.01
CA ASP A 111 22.44 39.61 30.33
C ASP A 111 20.92 39.80 30.28
N VAL A 112 20.50 40.47 31.30
CA VAL A 112 19.21 40.96 31.77
C VAL A 112 18.77 42.18 30.96
N VAL A 113 17.48 42.32 30.61
CA VAL A 113 16.72 43.57 30.81
C VAL A 113 15.25 43.28 31.00
N GLN A 114 14.76 43.81 32.13
CA GLN A 114 13.42 43.91 32.65
C GLN A 114 12.51 44.89 31.91
N SER A 115 11.25 44.68 32.05
CA SER A 115 10.13 45.44 32.66
C SER A 115 9.15 45.96 31.61
N THR A 116 7.85 46.04 31.78
CA THR A 116 6.99 46.43 32.89
C THR A 116 5.53 46.18 32.51
N GLU A 117 4.74 45.66 33.43
CA GLU A 117 3.30 45.96 33.51
C GLU A 117 3.09 47.33 34.17
N PRO A 118 1.92 48.00 34.03
CA PRO A 118 0.77 47.84 34.92
C PRO A 118 -0.58 48.11 34.20
N GLY A 119 -1.74 47.91 34.71
CA GLY A 119 -2.37 47.93 35.98
C GLY A 119 -3.90 48.01 35.84
N VAL A 120 -4.53 47.57 36.86
CA VAL A 120 -5.94 47.41 37.25
C VAL A 120 -6.81 48.65 37.10
N ALA A 121 -8.15 48.48 36.77
CA ALA A 121 -9.22 49.17 37.45
C ALA A 121 -10.56 48.46 37.30
N ALA A 122 -11.23 48.30 38.43
CA ALA A 122 -12.55 47.73 38.66
C ALA A 122 -13.67 48.73 38.36
N GLY A 123 -14.88 48.24 38.05
CA GLY A 123 -16.10 49.04 38.02
C GLY A 123 -17.34 48.17 37.97
N ALA A 124 -18.06 48.13 39.06
CA ALA A 124 -19.30 47.43 39.30
C ALA A 124 -20.52 48.11 38.61
N GLY A 125 -21.49 47.31 38.21
CA GLY A 125 -22.83 47.82 37.84
C GLY A 125 -23.78 46.64 37.56
N ARG A 126 -24.61 46.34 38.56
CA ARG A 126 -25.82 45.48 38.42
C ARG A 126 -26.87 46.22 37.64
N ASP A 127 -27.53 45.53 36.70
CA ASP A 127 -29.01 45.69 36.55
C ASP A 127 -29.57 44.41 35.92
N VAL A 128 -30.74 44.05 36.49
CA VAL A 128 -31.60 42.91 36.22
C VAL A 128 -32.55 43.30 35.09
N ALA A 129 -32.69 42.52 34.04
CA ALA A 129 -33.86 42.51 33.18
C ALA A 129 -34.04 41.21 32.44
N GLN A 130 -35.03 40.50 32.85
CA GLN A 130 -36.04 39.69 32.13
C GLN A 130 -35.58 38.74 31.01
N GLU A 131 -35.85 37.47 31.30
CA GLU A 131 -36.01 36.35 30.38
C GLU A 131 -37.03 36.65 29.28
N THR A 132 -36.63 36.54 28.06
CA THR A 132 -37.51 36.18 26.93
C THR A 132 -36.84 35.05 26.19
N GLU A 133 -37.42 33.87 26.25
CA GLU A 133 -37.09 32.74 25.40
C GLU A 133 -37.28 33.12 23.92
N PRO A 134 -36.35 32.82 23.01
CA PRO A 134 -36.62 32.69 21.61
C PRO A 134 -36.99 31.25 21.30
N GLU A 135 -38.17 31.14 20.71
CA GLU A 135 -38.71 29.93 20.11
C GLU A 135 -37.73 29.20 19.23
N GLY A 136 -37.79 27.87 19.30
CA GLY A 136 -37.42 26.82 18.44
C GLY A 136 -36.51 27.14 17.23
N VAL A 137 -35.20 26.92 17.35
CA VAL A 137 -34.40 26.58 16.21
C VAL A 137 -34.44 25.07 16.10
N SER A 138 -35.31 24.63 15.20
CA SER A 138 -35.42 23.31 14.63
C SER A 138 -34.03 22.73 14.39
N GLY A 139 -33.84 21.51 14.86
CA GLY A 139 -32.60 20.75 14.77
C GLY A 139 -32.03 20.76 13.35
N ILE A 140 -30.77 21.09 13.27
CA ILE A 140 -29.93 20.68 12.14
C ILE A 140 -29.75 19.17 12.33
N GLU A 141 -30.60 18.42 11.64
CA GLU A 141 -30.36 17.00 11.44
C GLU A 141 -28.97 16.87 10.81
N PRO A 142 -28.12 15.91 11.26
CA PRO A 142 -26.87 15.64 10.57
C PRO A 142 -27.22 15.29 9.12
N ASP A 143 -26.59 15.99 8.20
CA ASP A 143 -26.67 15.77 6.76
C ASP A 143 -26.54 14.26 6.51
N VAL A 144 -27.67 13.61 6.24
CA VAL A 144 -27.72 12.21 5.86
C VAL A 144 -27.06 12.17 4.50
N MET A 145 -25.79 11.69 4.49
CA MET A 145 -25.10 11.34 3.28
C MET A 145 -26.08 10.59 2.36
N PRO A 146 -26.20 10.95 1.09
CA PRO A 146 -27.08 10.24 0.19
C PRO A 146 -26.65 8.77 0.21
N ASP A 147 -27.62 7.90 0.43
CA ASP A 147 -27.49 6.44 0.46
C ASP A 147 -26.65 5.96 -0.75
N ALA A 148 -25.35 5.79 -0.52
CA ALA A 148 -24.42 5.32 -1.53
C ALA A 148 -24.67 3.81 -1.72
N GLY A 149 -25.76 3.47 -2.43
CA GLY A 149 -25.75 2.16 -3.00
C GLY A 149 -26.84 1.18 -2.70
N GLN A 150 -28.11 1.59 -2.85
CA GLN A 150 -29.14 0.63 -3.21
C GLN A 150 -29.69 0.87 -4.64
N GLY A 151 -28.84 1.29 -5.56
CA GLY A 151 -29.05 1.00 -6.97
C GLY A 151 -28.87 -0.50 -7.14
N ALA A 152 -29.93 -1.21 -7.53
CA ALA A 152 -29.89 -2.64 -7.79
C ALA A 152 -28.61 -3.00 -8.54
N LYS A 153 -27.66 -3.74 -7.91
CA LYS A 153 -26.47 -4.28 -8.57
C LYS A 153 -26.97 -5.05 -9.78
N ALA A 154 -26.80 -4.52 -10.97
CA ALA A 154 -27.00 -5.28 -12.19
C ALA A 154 -26.11 -6.51 -12.06
N ALA A 155 -26.71 -7.71 -12.10
CA ALA A 155 -26.01 -8.96 -11.85
C ALA A 155 -24.72 -9.03 -12.69
N GLY A 156 -23.55 -9.11 -12.02
CA GLY A 156 -22.26 -9.28 -12.68
C GLY A 156 -21.32 -8.07 -12.65
N ARG A 157 -21.69 -6.91 -12.14
CA ARG A 157 -20.80 -5.73 -12.03
C ARG A 157 -20.02 -5.75 -10.72
N CYS A 158 -18.74 -5.33 -10.75
CA CYS A 158 -17.94 -5.12 -9.56
C CYS A 158 -17.66 -3.64 -9.31
N ASP A 159 -17.56 -3.25 -8.02
CA ASP A 159 -17.19 -1.91 -7.63
C ASP A 159 -15.68 -1.72 -7.82
N VAL A 160 -15.30 -0.59 -8.43
CA VAL A 160 -13.90 -0.22 -8.69
C VAL A 160 -13.68 1.20 -8.16
N LEU A 161 -12.69 1.36 -7.29
CA LEU A 161 -12.28 2.65 -6.75
C LEU A 161 -11.00 3.11 -7.43
N GLU A 162 -11.08 4.20 -8.16
CA GLU A 162 -9.91 4.93 -8.67
C GLU A 162 -9.35 5.83 -7.56
N VAL A 163 -8.08 5.65 -7.22
CA VAL A 163 -7.38 6.45 -6.19
C VAL A 163 -6.52 7.52 -6.86
N GLY A 164 -6.85 8.79 -6.62
CA GLY A 164 -6.18 9.93 -7.24
C GLY A 164 -6.62 10.11 -8.69
N CYS A 165 -7.90 10.47 -8.89
CA CYS A 165 -8.50 10.63 -10.22
C CYS A 165 -7.87 11.75 -11.05
N GLY A 166 -7.32 12.79 -10.38
CA GLY A 166 -6.74 13.95 -11.04
C GLY A 166 -7.69 14.60 -12.04
N MET A 167 -7.25 14.76 -13.28
CA MET A 167 -8.08 15.29 -14.37
C MET A 167 -8.89 14.19 -15.11
N GLY A 168 -9.09 13.02 -14.51
CA GLY A 168 -9.95 11.97 -15.07
C GLY A 168 -9.34 11.18 -16.23
N VAL A 169 -8.01 11.11 -16.32
CA VAL A 169 -7.33 10.43 -17.44
C VAL A 169 -7.60 8.92 -17.46
N LEU A 170 -7.67 8.25 -16.31
CA LEU A 170 -8.12 6.87 -16.21
C LEU A 170 -9.65 6.80 -16.13
N THR A 171 -10.28 7.70 -15.38
CA THR A 171 -11.72 7.79 -15.16
C THR A 171 -12.51 7.70 -16.48
N GLN A 172 -12.11 8.42 -17.53
CA GLN A 172 -12.77 8.38 -18.83
C GLN A 172 -12.84 7.00 -19.48
N PHE A 173 -11.88 6.12 -19.21
CA PHE A 173 -11.88 4.75 -19.72
C PHE A 173 -12.66 3.81 -18.79
N LEU A 174 -12.57 4.02 -17.49
CA LEU A 174 -13.32 3.24 -16.50
C LEU A 174 -14.80 3.45 -16.63
N LEU A 175 -15.26 4.69 -16.83
CA LEU A 175 -16.70 5.02 -17.02
C LEU A 175 -17.30 4.40 -18.27
N ARG A 176 -16.49 4.03 -19.27
CA ARG A 176 -16.96 3.37 -20.50
C ARG A 176 -17.11 1.84 -20.36
N ARG A 177 -16.69 1.29 -19.22
CA ARG A 177 -16.79 -0.16 -18.97
C ARG A 177 -18.15 -0.50 -18.37
N ASP A 178 -18.88 -1.43 -19.02
CA ASP A 178 -20.20 -1.87 -18.59
C ASP A 178 -20.15 -2.96 -17.50
N ASP A 179 -18.99 -3.59 -17.30
CA ASP A 179 -18.75 -4.69 -16.36
C ASP A 179 -18.36 -4.23 -14.96
N ILE A 180 -18.20 -2.92 -14.74
CA ILE A 180 -17.82 -2.31 -13.46
C ILE A 180 -18.71 -1.14 -13.08
N VAL A 181 -18.68 -0.77 -11.79
CA VAL A 181 -19.19 0.51 -11.28
C VAL A 181 -17.99 1.29 -10.76
N THR A 182 -17.71 2.43 -11.40
CA THR A 182 -16.53 3.24 -11.07
C THR A 182 -16.85 4.26 -9.99
N TYR A 183 -16.05 4.28 -8.94
CA TYR A 183 -15.99 5.29 -7.88
C TYR A 183 -14.63 5.98 -7.93
N GLY A 184 -14.53 7.19 -7.39
CA GLY A 184 -13.28 7.93 -7.30
C GLY A 184 -12.99 8.43 -5.89
N ALA A 185 -11.71 8.51 -5.54
CA ALA A 185 -11.23 9.19 -4.35
C ALA A 185 -10.19 10.25 -4.78
N GLU A 186 -10.49 11.52 -4.52
CA GLU A 186 -9.60 12.64 -4.88
C GLU A 186 -9.51 13.63 -3.72
N ILE A 187 -8.27 14.02 -3.38
CA ILE A 187 -8.00 14.94 -2.28
C ILE A 187 -7.77 16.38 -2.74
N ASP A 188 -7.40 16.56 -4.01
CA ASP A 188 -7.10 17.89 -4.56
C ASP A 188 -8.37 18.62 -5.00
N PRO A 189 -8.76 19.75 -4.33
CA PRO A 189 -9.98 20.46 -4.66
C PRO A 189 -10.04 20.98 -6.12
N GLU A 190 -8.90 21.33 -6.72
CA GLU A 190 -8.87 21.76 -8.11
C GLU A 190 -9.20 20.60 -9.07
N SER A 191 -8.68 19.42 -8.76
CA SER A 191 -9.00 18.19 -9.49
C SER A 191 -10.46 17.78 -9.29
N VAL A 192 -11.00 17.93 -8.09
CA VAL A 192 -12.41 17.67 -7.78
C VAL A 192 -13.32 18.59 -8.58
N GLU A 193 -13.06 19.92 -8.59
CA GLU A 193 -13.84 20.89 -9.37
C GLU A 193 -13.78 20.58 -10.89
N TYR A 194 -12.59 20.18 -11.36
CA TYR A 194 -12.42 19.74 -12.74
C TYR A 194 -13.29 18.52 -13.07
N LEU A 195 -13.30 17.51 -12.20
CA LEU A 195 -14.08 16.29 -12.38
C LEU A 195 -15.58 16.57 -12.36
N HIS A 196 -16.09 17.41 -11.45
CA HIS A 196 -17.48 17.83 -11.43
C HIS A 196 -17.93 18.51 -12.73
N THR A 197 -17.03 19.33 -13.30
CA THR A 197 -17.32 20.09 -14.52
C THR A 197 -17.31 19.19 -15.77
N HIS A 198 -16.33 18.27 -15.86
CA HIS A 198 -16.08 17.51 -17.09
C HIS A 198 -16.69 16.11 -17.09
N TYR A 199 -17.04 15.59 -15.91
CA TYR A 199 -17.63 14.26 -15.71
C TYR A 199 -18.83 14.34 -14.74
N PRO A 200 -19.89 15.13 -15.06
CA PRO A 200 -21.01 15.34 -14.14
C PRO A 200 -21.71 14.04 -13.75
N GLU A 201 -21.73 13.02 -14.62
CA GLU A 201 -22.27 11.70 -14.32
C GLU A 201 -21.45 10.92 -13.29
N PHE A 202 -20.21 11.31 -13.06
CA PHE A 202 -19.31 10.70 -12.08
C PHE A 202 -19.43 11.34 -10.69
N THR A 203 -19.91 12.59 -10.60
CA THR A 203 -20.05 13.36 -9.36
C THR A 203 -20.68 12.57 -8.20
N PRO A 204 -21.78 11.80 -8.37
CA PRO A 204 -22.38 11.06 -7.24
C PRO A 204 -21.51 9.93 -6.70
N ARG A 205 -20.44 9.57 -7.41
CA ARG A 205 -19.52 8.47 -7.06
C ARG A 205 -18.09 8.96 -6.80
N LEU A 206 -17.89 10.27 -6.79
CA LEU A 206 -16.63 10.90 -6.45
C LEU A 206 -16.62 11.21 -4.94
N MET A 207 -15.69 10.62 -4.23
CA MET A 207 -15.45 10.86 -2.81
C MET A 207 -14.32 11.87 -2.65
N GLU A 208 -14.65 13.03 -2.14
CA GLU A 208 -13.70 14.12 -1.91
C GLU A 208 -12.97 13.89 -0.60
N GLY A 209 -11.66 13.67 -0.67
CA GLY A 209 -10.85 13.51 0.52
C GLY A 209 -9.68 12.53 0.42
N ASP A 210 -9.08 12.30 1.57
CA ASP A 210 -7.88 11.46 1.70
C ASP A 210 -8.27 9.97 1.72
N PHE A 211 -7.94 9.26 0.64
CA PHE A 211 -8.14 7.82 0.54
C PHE A 211 -7.60 7.05 1.76
N LEU A 212 -6.46 7.48 2.32
CA LEU A 212 -5.86 6.78 3.46
C LEU A 212 -6.73 6.84 4.72
N LYS A 213 -7.65 7.81 4.82
CA LYS A 213 -8.58 7.99 5.95
C LYS A 213 -9.95 7.36 5.72
N MET A 214 -10.29 6.97 4.49
CA MET A 214 -11.60 6.41 4.16
C MET A 214 -11.81 5.05 4.83
N ASN A 215 -13.02 4.78 5.34
CA ASN A 215 -13.40 3.45 5.85
C ASN A 215 -13.97 2.61 4.71
N LEU A 216 -13.11 1.80 4.07
CA LEU A 216 -13.51 0.99 2.93
C LEU A 216 -14.58 -0.06 3.28
N ARG A 217 -14.67 -0.52 4.54
CA ARG A 217 -15.66 -1.50 4.98
C ARG A 217 -17.08 -0.92 5.02
N GLU A 218 -17.20 0.34 5.40
CA GLU A 218 -18.48 1.06 5.39
C GLU A 218 -18.90 1.43 3.98
N LEU A 219 -17.94 1.93 3.18
CA LEU A 219 -18.23 2.40 1.82
C LEU A 219 -18.52 1.25 0.84
N PHE A 220 -17.82 0.11 1.01
CA PHE A 220 -17.87 -1.01 0.07
C PHE A 220 -18.03 -2.35 0.80
N PRO A 221 -19.17 -2.59 1.50
CA PRO A 221 -19.36 -3.83 2.26
C PRO A 221 -19.38 -5.10 1.38
N GLY A 222 -19.62 -4.94 0.07
CA GLY A 222 -19.57 -6.03 -0.91
C GLY A 222 -18.20 -6.27 -1.55
N GLY A 223 -17.16 -5.57 -1.08
CA GLY A 223 -15.82 -5.58 -1.64
C GLY A 223 -15.68 -4.68 -2.88
N LEU A 224 -14.43 -4.36 -3.23
CA LEU A 224 -14.09 -3.47 -4.33
C LEU A 224 -12.75 -3.88 -4.94
N LYS A 225 -12.52 -3.48 -6.18
CA LYS A 225 -11.17 -3.44 -6.76
C LYS A 225 -10.61 -2.03 -6.69
N ILE A 226 -9.29 -1.92 -6.66
CA ILE A 226 -8.61 -0.63 -6.58
C ILE A 226 -7.75 -0.43 -7.84
N ILE A 227 -7.79 0.78 -8.38
CA ILE A 227 -6.95 1.18 -9.52
C ILE A 227 -6.47 2.61 -9.33
N GLY A 228 -5.31 2.96 -9.92
CA GLY A 228 -4.89 4.36 -9.96
C GLY A 228 -3.48 4.59 -10.48
N ASN A 229 -3.23 5.86 -10.81
CA ASN A 229 -1.90 6.43 -10.93
C ASN A 229 -1.48 6.93 -9.54
N PHE A 230 -0.92 6.04 -8.71
CA PHE A 230 -0.70 6.36 -7.30
C PHE A 230 0.38 7.42 -7.09
N PRO A 231 0.12 8.46 -6.28
CA PRO A 231 1.15 9.42 -5.91
C PRO A 231 2.35 8.72 -5.28
N TYR A 232 3.56 9.04 -5.75
CA TYR A 232 4.77 8.28 -5.36
C TYR A 232 5.08 8.34 -3.87
N ASN A 233 4.79 9.48 -3.23
CA ASN A 233 5.05 9.72 -1.81
C ASN A 233 4.17 8.88 -0.87
N ILE A 234 3.01 8.39 -1.34
CA ILE A 234 2.08 7.59 -0.52
C ILE A 234 1.82 6.19 -1.08
N SER A 235 2.48 5.79 -2.17
CA SER A 235 2.22 4.50 -2.82
C SER A 235 2.36 3.30 -1.85
N SER A 236 3.36 3.30 -0.98
CA SER A 236 3.51 2.27 0.05
C SER A 236 2.37 2.26 1.05
N GLN A 237 1.85 3.43 1.44
CA GLN A 237 0.71 3.55 2.38
C GLN A 237 -0.58 3.03 1.73
N ILE A 238 -0.77 3.28 0.43
CA ILE A 238 -1.89 2.72 -0.34
C ILE A 238 -1.85 1.19 -0.30
N PHE A 239 -0.68 0.57 -0.53
CA PHE A 239 -0.55 -0.88 -0.45
C PHE A 239 -0.73 -1.44 0.97
N PHE A 240 -0.33 -0.72 2.01
CA PHE A 240 -0.67 -1.11 3.38
C PHE A 240 -2.17 -1.07 3.60
N LYS A 241 -2.88 -0.05 3.11
CA LYS A 241 -4.34 0.02 3.21
C LYS A 241 -5.03 -1.09 2.41
N VAL A 242 -4.52 -1.46 1.23
CA VAL A 242 -4.96 -2.63 0.47
C VAL A 242 -4.79 -3.90 1.32
N LEU A 243 -3.63 -4.07 1.95
CA LEU A 243 -3.33 -5.23 2.80
C LEU A 243 -4.24 -5.32 4.04
N GLU A 244 -4.51 -4.20 4.70
CA GLU A 244 -5.41 -4.10 5.85
C GLU A 244 -6.86 -4.46 5.49
N ASN A 245 -7.25 -4.23 4.23
CA ASN A 245 -8.58 -4.53 3.69
C ASN A 245 -8.56 -5.69 2.68
N ARG A 246 -7.62 -6.63 2.82
CA ARG A 246 -7.41 -7.73 1.88
C ARG A 246 -8.60 -8.66 1.69
N ASP A 247 -9.49 -8.69 2.66
CA ASP A 247 -10.76 -9.41 2.62
C ASP A 247 -11.82 -8.72 1.74
N LEU A 248 -11.67 -7.41 1.48
CA LEU A 248 -12.54 -6.62 0.61
C LEU A 248 -11.93 -6.37 -0.77
N VAL A 249 -10.59 -6.41 -0.90
CA VAL A 249 -9.87 -6.02 -2.11
C VAL A 249 -9.28 -7.24 -2.81
N PRO A 250 -10.01 -7.88 -3.73
CA PRO A 250 -9.50 -9.05 -4.48
C PRO A 250 -8.45 -8.68 -5.51
N GLU A 251 -8.44 -7.45 -6.02
CA GLU A 251 -7.52 -7.01 -7.07
C GLU A 251 -7.17 -5.52 -6.90
N CYS A 252 -5.89 -5.20 -7.11
CA CYS A 252 -5.40 -3.82 -7.16
C CYS A 252 -4.46 -3.65 -8.35
N VAL A 253 -4.71 -2.65 -9.19
CA VAL A 253 -3.83 -2.27 -10.31
C VAL A 253 -3.29 -0.87 -10.04
N GLY A 254 -1.96 -0.74 -9.90
CA GLY A 254 -1.34 0.52 -9.57
C GLY A 254 -0.18 0.88 -10.48
N MET A 255 -0.13 2.14 -10.91
CA MET A 255 1.07 2.72 -11.49
C MET A 255 1.85 3.44 -10.41
N ILE A 256 3.12 3.07 -10.23
CA ILE A 256 4.02 3.53 -9.18
C ILE A 256 5.43 3.73 -9.74
N GLN A 257 6.36 4.21 -8.91
CA GLN A 257 7.78 4.25 -9.30
C GLN A 257 8.28 2.85 -9.64
N LYS A 258 9.05 2.74 -10.75
CA LYS A 258 9.57 1.45 -11.24
C LYS A 258 10.36 0.69 -10.17
N GLU A 259 11.19 1.37 -9.40
CA GLU A 259 11.98 0.74 -8.33
C GLU A 259 11.08 0.09 -7.27
N VAL A 260 9.99 0.77 -6.88
CA VAL A 260 9.01 0.23 -5.93
C VAL A 260 8.30 -0.98 -6.54
N ALA A 261 7.89 -0.88 -7.80
CA ALA A 261 7.22 -1.98 -8.51
C ALA A 261 8.10 -3.24 -8.59
N VAL A 262 9.38 -3.08 -8.96
CA VAL A 262 10.36 -4.17 -8.98
C VAL A 262 10.48 -4.77 -7.58
N ARG A 263 10.65 -3.93 -6.55
CA ARG A 263 10.78 -4.39 -5.16
C ARG A 263 9.60 -5.26 -4.72
N LEU A 264 8.37 -4.87 -5.08
CA LEU A 264 7.17 -5.61 -4.68
C LEU A 264 7.03 -6.96 -5.39
N ALA A 265 7.44 -7.03 -6.67
CA ALA A 265 7.31 -8.22 -7.50
C ALA A 265 8.49 -9.20 -7.40
N GLU A 266 9.64 -8.76 -6.84
CA GLU A 266 10.83 -9.61 -6.71
C GLU A 266 10.62 -10.79 -5.77
N PRO A 267 11.17 -11.97 -6.12
CA PRO A 267 11.18 -13.13 -5.24
C PRO A 267 12.23 -12.99 -4.12
N PRO A 268 12.18 -13.86 -3.11
CA PRO A 268 13.22 -13.96 -2.09
C PRO A 268 14.61 -14.22 -2.72
N GLY A 269 15.66 -13.70 -2.08
CA GLY A 269 17.05 -13.78 -2.54
C GLY A 269 17.51 -12.54 -3.31
N SER A 270 16.61 -11.67 -3.72
CA SER A 270 16.94 -10.39 -4.35
C SER A 270 17.28 -9.32 -3.32
N LYS A 271 18.25 -8.45 -3.65
CA LYS A 271 18.53 -7.25 -2.84
C LYS A 271 17.39 -6.24 -2.83
N GLU A 272 16.46 -6.34 -3.75
CA GLU A 272 15.28 -5.46 -3.84
C GLU A 272 14.13 -5.95 -2.96
N TYR A 273 14.09 -7.27 -2.65
CA TYR A 273 13.07 -7.86 -1.78
C TYR A 273 13.07 -7.24 -0.38
N GLY A 274 11.90 -6.89 0.14
CA GLY A 274 11.80 -6.13 1.38
C GLY A 274 10.52 -6.41 2.18
N ILE A 275 10.31 -5.64 3.25
CA ILE A 275 9.16 -5.79 4.16
C ILE A 275 7.83 -5.87 3.39
N LEU A 276 7.58 -4.88 2.52
CA LEU A 276 6.30 -4.79 1.82
C LEU A 276 6.15 -5.92 0.78
N SER A 277 7.27 -6.42 0.21
CA SER A 277 7.28 -7.60 -0.65
C SER A 277 6.76 -8.82 0.10
N VAL A 278 7.35 -9.14 1.28
CA VAL A 278 6.91 -10.26 2.12
C VAL A 278 5.45 -10.13 2.52
N LEU A 279 5.07 -8.94 3.04
CA LEU A 279 3.73 -8.73 3.57
C LEU A 279 2.65 -8.81 2.49
N LEU A 280 2.89 -8.27 1.29
CA LEU A 280 1.93 -8.37 0.20
C LEU A 280 1.90 -9.77 -0.41
N GLN A 281 3.06 -10.38 -0.67
CA GLN A 281 3.14 -11.72 -1.25
C GLN A 281 2.56 -12.82 -0.34
N ALA A 282 2.38 -12.55 0.95
CA ALA A 282 1.68 -13.45 1.86
C ALA A 282 0.21 -13.67 1.46
N TRP A 283 -0.43 -12.69 0.82
CA TRP A 283 -1.85 -12.74 0.46
C TRP A 283 -2.18 -12.36 -0.97
N TYR A 284 -1.19 -11.90 -1.75
CA TYR A 284 -1.38 -11.49 -3.14
C TYR A 284 -0.29 -12.06 -4.04
N ASP A 285 -0.70 -12.51 -5.22
CA ASP A 285 0.19 -12.69 -6.36
C ASP A 285 0.44 -11.33 -6.98
N ILE A 286 1.71 -10.97 -7.18
CA ILE A 286 2.11 -9.67 -7.69
C ILE A 286 2.72 -9.83 -9.07
N GLU A 287 2.11 -9.18 -10.07
CA GLU A 287 2.57 -9.18 -11.45
C GLU A 287 3.13 -7.81 -11.83
N TYR A 288 4.36 -7.78 -12.35
CA TYR A 288 4.91 -6.62 -13.02
C TYR A 288 4.44 -6.59 -14.47
N LEU A 289 3.54 -5.67 -14.80
CA LEU A 289 2.88 -5.69 -16.11
C LEU A 289 3.71 -5.00 -17.20
N PHE A 290 4.11 -3.74 -16.98
CA PHE A 290 4.94 -3.01 -17.94
C PHE A 290 5.57 -1.74 -17.31
N THR A 291 6.66 -1.30 -17.95
CA THR A 291 7.33 -0.03 -17.61
C THR A 291 6.67 1.12 -18.36
N VAL A 292 6.62 2.29 -17.72
CA VAL A 292 6.11 3.55 -18.25
C VAL A 292 7.22 4.61 -18.20
N ASN A 293 7.46 5.30 -19.33
CA ASN A 293 8.48 6.33 -19.41
C ASN A 293 8.00 7.62 -18.76
N GLU A 294 8.96 8.42 -18.30
CA GLU A 294 8.72 9.70 -17.66
C GLU A 294 8.11 10.75 -18.59
N THR A 295 8.32 10.62 -19.91
CA THR A 295 7.86 11.58 -20.92
C THR A 295 6.34 11.62 -21.12
N VAL A 296 5.62 10.62 -20.61
CA VAL A 296 4.16 10.55 -20.72
C VAL A 296 3.42 11.24 -19.57
N PHE A 297 4.14 12.00 -18.75
CA PHE A 297 3.59 12.74 -17.62
C PHE A 297 3.82 14.25 -17.75
N ASN A 298 2.94 15.03 -17.16
CA ASN A 298 3.07 16.48 -17.00
C ASN A 298 2.83 16.90 -15.53
N PRO A 299 3.83 17.43 -14.82
CA PRO A 299 5.26 17.47 -15.19
C PRO A 299 5.89 16.06 -15.20
N PRO A 300 6.95 15.84 -15.99
CA PRO A 300 7.61 14.55 -16.01
C PRO A 300 8.32 14.27 -14.67
N PRO A 301 8.19 13.04 -14.11
CA PRO A 301 8.95 12.62 -12.95
C PRO A 301 10.44 12.42 -13.30
N LYS A 302 11.29 12.37 -12.27
CA LYS A 302 12.72 12.11 -12.46
C LYS A 302 13.05 10.62 -12.68
N VAL A 303 12.08 9.74 -12.49
CA VAL A 303 12.24 8.27 -12.53
C VAL A 303 11.13 7.64 -13.37
N LYS A 304 11.41 6.51 -13.96
CA LYS A 304 10.40 5.71 -14.67
C LYS A 304 9.35 5.18 -13.71
N SER A 305 8.16 5.00 -14.23
CA SER A 305 7.06 4.31 -13.56
C SER A 305 6.94 2.87 -14.04
N ALA A 306 6.15 2.10 -13.34
CA ALA A 306 5.71 0.78 -13.79
C ALA A 306 4.30 0.52 -13.26
N VAL A 307 3.59 -0.30 -13.99
CA VAL A 307 2.26 -0.79 -13.61
C VAL A 307 2.41 -2.20 -13.06
N ILE A 308 1.84 -2.41 -11.89
CA ILE A 308 1.75 -3.73 -11.24
C ILE A 308 0.30 -4.09 -11.00
N ARG A 309 0.06 -5.39 -10.91
CA ARG A 309 -1.24 -5.95 -10.53
C ARG A 309 -1.06 -6.88 -9.35
N LEU A 310 -1.86 -6.68 -8.32
CA LEU A 310 -2.00 -7.55 -7.17
C LEU A 310 -3.31 -8.30 -7.29
N ARG A 311 -3.30 -9.62 -7.14
CA ARG A 311 -4.49 -10.49 -7.07
C ARG A 311 -4.42 -11.34 -5.83
N ARG A 312 -5.55 -11.45 -5.11
CA ARG A 312 -5.65 -12.35 -3.95
C ARG A 312 -5.26 -13.77 -4.37
N ASN A 313 -4.32 -14.37 -3.64
CA ASN A 313 -3.80 -15.72 -3.90
C ASN A 313 -4.59 -16.85 -3.22
N GLY A 314 -5.71 -16.54 -2.59
CA GLY A 314 -6.56 -17.51 -1.91
C GLY A 314 -6.14 -17.88 -0.49
N VAL A 315 -5.03 -17.36 0.03
CA VAL A 315 -4.65 -17.52 1.44
C VAL A 315 -5.57 -16.66 2.29
N GLU A 316 -6.50 -17.28 3.03
CA GLU A 316 -7.40 -16.56 3.93
C GLU A 316 -6.66 -16.15 5.22
N ARG A 317 -5.92 -17.09 5.81
CA ARG A 317 -5.13 -16.91 7.03
C ARG A 317 -3.79 -17.60 6.90
N LEU A 318 -2.76 -17.00 7.50
CA LEU A 318 -1.47 -17.66 7.66
C LEU A 318 -1.58 -18.75 8.74
N ALA A 319 -0.69 -19.75 8.67
CA ALA A 319 -0.62 -20.82 9.66
C ALA A 319 -0.07 -20.36 11.03
N CYS A 320 0.35 -19.10 11.16
CA CYS A 320 0.91 -18.48 12.36
C CYS A 320 0.08 -17.27 12.83
N ASP A 321 0.44 -16.69 13.99
CA ASP A 321 -0.13 -15.41 14.45
C ASP A 321 0.28 -14.30 13.49
N GLU A 322 -0.68 -13.72 12.74
CA GLU A 322 -0.46 -12.71 11.73
C GLU A 322 0.07 -11.38 12.31
N THR A 323 -0.31 -11.04 13.55
CA THR A 323 0.21 -9.86 14.24
C THR A 323 1.69 -10.04 14.57
N LEU A 324 2.06 -11.22 15.04
CA LEU A 324 3.45 -11.57 15.32
C LEU A 324 4.26 -11.69 14.01
N PHE A 325 3.67 -12.26 12.94
CA PHE A 325 4.28 -12.33 11.61
C PHE A 325 4.74 -10.96 11.12
N VAL A 326 3.86 -9.96 11.18
CA VAL A 326 4.21 -8.58 10.80
C VAL A 326 5.37 -8.04 11.65
N LYS A 327 5.38 -8.33 12.96
CA LYS A 327 6.47 -7.92 13.87
C LYS A 327 7.78 -8.62 13.54
N VAL A 328 7.75 -9.94 13.28
CA VAL A 328 8.93 -10.73 12.92
C VAL A 328 9.52 -10.26 11.60
N VAL A 329 8.69 -10.03 10.57
CA VAL A 329 9.13 -9.49 9.28
C VAL A 329 9.77 -8.11 9.47
N LYS A 330 9.10 -7.17 10.16
CA LYS A 330 9.65 -5.83 10.42
C LYS A 330 10.95 -5.87 11.22
N ALA A 331 11.04 -6.70 12.26
CA ALA A 331 12.24 -6.87 13.04
C ALA A 331 13.41 -7.41 12.20
N SER A 332 13.15 -8.43 11.38
CA SER A 332 14.16 -9.05 10.51
C SER A 332 14.76 -8.05 9.51
N PHE A 333 13.94 -7.22 8.89
CA PHE A 333 14.41 -6.20 7.94
C PHE A 333 14.91 -4.91 8.60
N GLY A 334 14.60 -4.67 9.87
CA GLY A 334 15.03 -3.46 10.60
C GLY A 334 16.56 -3.31 10.66
N GLN A 335 17.29 -4.40 10.56
CA GLN A 335 18.75 -4.45 10.47
C GLN A 335 19.20 -5.26 9.25
N ARG A 336 18.78 -4.87 8.06
CA ARG A 336 18.90 -5.60 6.80
C ARG A 336 20.29 -6.22 6.52
N ARG A 337 21.37 -5.53 6.91
CA ARG A 337 22.75 -6.04 6.73
C ARG A 337 23.19 -7.08 7.76
N LYS A 338 22.37 -7.32 8.78
CA LYS A 338 22.65 -8.30 9.84
C LYS A 338 21.96 -9.62 9.56
N MET A 339 22.48 -10.69 10.15
CA MET A 339 21.80 -11.99 10.20
C MET A 339 20.53 -11.89 11.03
N ILE A 340 19.50 -12.69 10.70
CA ILE A 340 18.19 -12.73 11.38
C ILE A 340 18.34 -12.89 12.89
N ARG A 341 19.26 -13.73 13.37
CA ARG A 341 19.58 -13.87 14.80
C ARG A 341 19.72 -12.52 15.50
N ASN A 342 20.54 -11.64 14.93
CA ASN A 342 20.85 -10.35 15.57
C ASN A 342 19.66 -9.40 15.53
N SER A 343 18.92 -9.40 14.41
CA SER A 343 17.75 -8.55 14.21
C SER A 343 16.61 -8.96 15.16
N LEU A 344 16.32 -10.26 15.28
CA LEU A 344 15.27 -10.76 16.14
C LEU A 344 15.62 -10.61 17.63
N ARG A 345 16.87 -10.90 18.03
CA ARG A 345 17.29 -10.74 19.42
C ARG A 345 17.18 -9.30 19.92
N SER A 346 17.34 -8.33 19.04
CA SER A 346 17.18 -6.92 19.42
C SER A 346 15.73 -6.55 19.75
N VAL A 347 14.75 -7.33 19.31
CA VAL A 347 13.30 -7.03 19.49
C VAL A 347 12.64 -8.02 20.44
N PHE A 348 13.00 -9.31 20.37
CA PHE A 348 12.33 -10.40 21.09
C PHE A 348 13.17 -11.02 22.22
N GLY A 349 14.39 -10.51 22.47
CA GLY A 349 15.30 -11.08 23.48
C GLY A 349 16.12 -12.27 22.99
N ASN A 350 16.82 -12.94 23.92
CA ASN A 350 17.84 -13.96 23.58
C ASN A 350 17.29 -15.38 23.40
N PHE A 351 15.96 -15.58 23.42
CA PHE A 351 15.30 -16.88 23.22
C PHE A 351 15.82 -18.02 24.12
N GLY A 352 16.32 -17.70 25.34
CA GLY A 352 16.91 -18.70 26.22
C GLY A 352 18.16 -19.41 25.66
N GLY A 353 18.78 -18.87 24.60
CA GLY A 353 19.89 -19.51 23.91
C GLY A 353 19.50 -20.49 22.79
N ALA A 354 18.18 -20.69 22.55
CA ALA A 354 17.70 -21.53 21.48
C ALA A 354 18.12 -20.99 20.08
N GLU A 355 18.36 -21.89 19.15
CA GLU A 355 18.85 -21.61 17.80
C GLU A 355 17.82 -22.06 16.75
N HIS A 356 17.82 -21.39 15.58
CA HIS A 356 16.98 -21.72 14.44
C HIS A 356 17.83 -21.77 13.15
N PRO A 357 17.57 -22.66 12.20
CA PRO A 357 18.33 -22.76 10.94
C PRO A 357 18.44 -21.44 10.18
N PHE A 358 17.39 -20.59 10.21
CA PHE A 358 17.38 -19.29 9.53
C PHE A 358 18.21 -18.21 10.22
N PHE A 359 18.72 -18.45 11.41
CA PHE A 359 19.49 -17.46 12.18
C PHE A 359 20.79 -17.02 11.52
N THR A 360 21.35 -17.85 10.63
CA THR A 360 22.55 -17.54 9.85
C THR A 360 22.26 -16.85 8.52
N GLN A 361 20.99 -16.71 8.18
CA GLN A 361 20.54 -16.04 6.95
C GLN A 361 20.25 -14.57 7.17
N ARG A 362 20.07 -13.82 6.06
CA ARG A 362 19.56 -12.45 6.06
C ARG A 362 18.09 -12.45 5.70
N ALA A 363 17.38 -11.39 6.09
CA ALA A 363 15.93 -11.26 5.88
C ALA A 363 15.52 -11.40 4.41
N GLU A 364 16.32 -10.85 3.48
CA GLU A 364 16.02 -10.94 2.05
C GLU A 364 16.09 -12.35 1.45
N GLN A 365 16.69 -13.30 2.17
CA GLN A 365 16.82 -14.68 1.71
C GLN A 365 15.60 -15.55 2.03
N LEU A 366 14.75 -15.11 2.98
CA LEU A 366 13.60 -15.87 3.45
C LEU A 366 12.36 -15.63 2.58
N SER A 367 11.70 -16.72 2.23
CA SER A 367 10.37 -16.70 1.61
C SER A 367 9.27 -16.37 2.63
N VAL A 368 8.05 -16.15 2.15
CA VAL A 368 6.87 -16.00 3.03
C VAL A 368 6.69 -17.23 3.92
N ALA A 369 6.84 -18.44 3.37
CA ALA A 369 6.73 -19.68 4.13
C ALA A 369 7.78 -19.79 5.24
N ASP A 370 9.03 -19.39 4.95
CA ASP A 370 10.08 -19.36 5.96
C ASP A 370 9.79 -18.35 7.06
N PHE A 371 9.18 -17.20 6.73
CA PHE A 371 8.75 -16.23 7.74
C PHE A 371 7.58 -16.73 8.58
N VAL A 372 6.67 -17.54 8.03
CA VAL A 372 5.59 -18.20 8.79
C VAL A 372 6.19 -19.17 9.79
N GLU A 373 7.08 -20.07 9.35
CA GLU A 373 7.80 -21.02 10.22
C GLU A 373 8.60 -20.29 11.33
N LEU A 374 9.35 -19.25 10.95
CA LEU A 374 10.11 -18.44 11.88
C LEU A 374 9.22 -17.74 12.92
N THR A 375 8.01 -17.35 12.53
CA THR A 375 7.03 -16.70 13.42
C THR A 375 6.53 -17.68 14.47
N ASP A 376 6.19 -18.91 14.10
CA ASP A 376 5.77 -19.95 15.04
C ASP A 376 6.90 -20.30 16.00
N TRP A 377 8.11 -20.39 15.48
CA TRP A 377 9.28 -20.63 16.32
C TRP A 377 9.49 -19.49 17.34
N VAL A 378 9.38 -18.22 16.90
CA VAL A 378 9.47 -17.04 17.79
C VAL A 378 8.35 -17.07 18.83
N ALA A 379 7.12 -17.45 18.45
CA ALA A 379 5.99 -17.57 19.38
C ALA A 379 6.29 -18.57 20.51
N ALA A 380 6.93 -19.70 20.17
CA ALA A 380 7.25 -20.77 21.12
C ALA A 380 8.46 -20.45 22.01
N ASN A 381 9.40 -19.61 21.56
CA ASN A 381 10.69 -19.40 22.25
C ASN A 381 10.91 -17.99 22.79
N ARG A 382 10.00 -17.03 22.56
CA ARG A 382 10.08 -15.70 23.17
C ARG A 382 9.79 -15.79 24.68
N THR A 383 10.64 -15.18 25.48
CA THR A 383 10.48 -15.08 26.95
C THR A 383 9.71 -13.81 27.32
#